data_639e90566a5e01d11ef023812d01a169
#
_entry.id   639e90566a5e01d11ef023812d01a169
#
_cell.length_a   1.000
_cell.length_b   1.000
_cell.length_c   1.000
_cell.angle_alpha   90.00
_cell.angle_beta   90.00
_cell.angle_gamma   90.00
#
_symmetry.space_group_name_H-M   'P 1'
#
loop_
_entity.id
_entity.type
_entity.pdbx_description
1 polymer ?
#
loop_
_entity_poly.entity_id
_entity_poly.type
_entity_poly.pdbx_seq_one_letter_code
_entity_poly.pdbx_strand_id
1 'polypeptide(L)'
;MRVPAVLLPLFLLPQPAFAQVLGGTVLDSVSGKPVVGARVVVLDSAGKGLSAAATGSDGRFSFHLPSAGDYRLRISRIGYPSRITEPIGVSAAVSASLVVRLTSTPISLDTLIVVAAAVEKRPQFLVDAGFYRRQRVGFGHFLTRDEIDKRDPLILTDLLHGMSGVRVTCGGQQRDRAPQGPGSRCTVTMRAANTMFFRGKCNPSVVLDGVLLQPGGTAGGGLSLDDLVNPFNIEALEVYPGPEGVPVQYSGYLSPCGAILVWSRR
;
A
#
# COMPACT_ATOMS: atom_id res chain seq x y z
N MET A 1 54.44 41.41 14.33
CA MET A 1 54.08 40.43 13.27
C MET A 1 52.87 39.62 13.75
N ARG A 2 51.70 39.88 13.16
CA ARG A 2 50.46 39.12 13.49
C ARG A 2 50.26 38.09 12.38
N VAL A 3 50.25 36.81 12.75
CA VAL A 3 49.99 35.67 11.84
C VAL A 3 48.49 35.51 11.72
N PRO A 4 47.86 35.50 10.52
CA PRO A 4 46.43 35.25 10.38
C PRO A 4 46.16 33.78 10.56
N ALA A 5 45.20 33.44 11.44
CA ALA A 5 44.67 32.09 11.58
C ALA A 5 43.78 31.73 10.36
N VAL A 6 44.20 30.77 9.58
CA VAL A 6 43.45 30.21 8.48
C VAL A 6 42.45 29.20 9.05
N LEU A 7 41.16 29.54 9.07
CA LEU A 7 40.06 28.62 9.37
C LEU A 7 39.84 27.72 8.16
N LEU A 8 40.25 26.47 8.29
CA LEU A 8 39.97 25.42 7.30
C LEU A 8 38.49 24.97 7.44
N PRO A 9 37.65 25.04 6.39
CA PRO A 9 36.29 24.55 6.48
C PRO A 9 36.29 23.03 6.60
N LEU A 10 35.69 22.51 7.67
CA LEU A 10 35.46 21.07 7.91
C LEU A 10 34.35 20.61 6.95
N PHE A 11 34.73 20.01 5.83
CA PHE A 11 33.81 19.33 4.93
C PHE A 11 33.24 18.12 5.64
N LEU A 12 31.97 18.18 6.09
CA LEU A 12 31.17 17.02 6.47
C LEU A 12 30.92 16.18 5.21
N LEU A 13 31.69 15.13 5.02
CA LEU A 13 31.42 14.13 4.01
C LEU A 13 30.12 13.40 4.39
N PRO A 14 29.14 13.25 3.47
CA PRO A 14 27.95 12.44 3.73
C PRO A 14 28.38 11.01 3.99
N GLN A 15 28.07 10.49 5.18
CA GLN A 15 28.33 9.10 5.50
C GLN A 15 27.40 8.22 4.68
N PRO A 16 27.88 7.14 4.04
CA PRO A 16 27.01 6.21 3.33
C PRO A 16 26.04 5.60 4.33
N ALA A 17 24.75 5.84 4.12
CA ALA A 17 23.68 5.16 4.84
C ALA A 17 23.72 3.69 4.41
N PHE A 18 24.28 2.80 5.23
CA PHE A 18 24.20 1.37 5.00
C PHE A 18 22.73 0.94 5.14
N ALA A 19 22.07 0.68 4.01
CA ALA A 19 20.74 0.12 3.99
C ALA A 19 20.81 -1.32 4.51
N GLN A 20 20.14 -1.59 5.64
CA GLN A 20 20.03 -2.94 6.16
C GLN A 20 19.11 -3.76 5.26
N VAL A 21 19.59 -4.95 4.86
CA VAL A 21 18.83 -5.85 4.01
C VAL A 21 18.30 -7.02 4.83
N LEU A 22 16.98 -7.18 4.84
CA LEU A 22 16.30 -8.36 5.36
C LEU A 22 15.80 -9.19 4.18
N GLY A 23 16.39 -10.35 3.96
CA GLY A 23 16.04 -11.24 2.88
C GLY A 23 15.67 -12.64 3.36
N GLY A 24 15.17 -13.46 2.44
CA GLY A 24 14.88 -14.84 2.76
C GLY A 24 14.21 -15.60 1.64
N THR A 25 13.84 -16.85 1.94
CA THR A 25 13.16 -17.74 1.01
C THR A 25 11.95 -18.36 1.70
N VAL A 26 10.81 -18.39 1.00
CA VAL A 26 9.58 -19.06 1.45
C VAL A 26 9.47 -20.41 0.74
N LEU A 27 9.40 -21.48 1.54
CA LEU A 27 9.29 -22.84 1.05
C LEU A 27 8.00 -23.51 1.57
N ASP A 28 7.44 -24.38 0.78
CA ASP A 28 6.40 -25.31 1.23
C ASP A 28 7.02 -26.37 2.15
N SER A 29 6.44 -26.58 3.31
CA SER A 29 7.00 -27.48 4.35
C SER A 29 6.93 -28.95 3.98
N VAL A 30 6.00 -29.35 3.10
CA VAL A 30 5.77 -30.74 2.69
C VAL A 30 6.61 -31.07 1.48
N SER A 31 6.53 -30.25 0.42
CA SER A 31 7.22 -30.54 -0.83
C SER A 31 8.64 -29.98 -0.88
N GLY A 32 9.01 -29.06 0.02
CA GLY A 32 10.28 -28.32 0.01
C GLY A 32 10.43 -27.33 -1.17
N LYS A 33 9.43 -27.21 -2.00
CA LYS A 33 9.45 -26.33 -3.18
C LYS A 33 9.29 -24.86 -2.80
N PRO A 34 9.84 -23.91 -3.60
CA PRO A 34 9.63 -22.49 -3.42
C PRO A 34 8.14 -22.13 -3.53
N VAL A 35 7.64 -21.28 -2.61
CA VAL A 35 6.30 -20.73 -2.69
C VAL A 35 6.37 -19.41 -3.47
N VAL A 36 5.91 -19.45 -4.71
CA VAL A 36 5.92 -18.33 -5.64
C VAL A 36 4.75 -17.38 -5.36
N GLY A 37 5.00 -16.07 -5.38
CA GLY A 37 3.96 -15.06 -5.21
C GLY A 37 3.35 -15.04 -3.80
N ALA A 38 4.06 -15.53 -2.79
CA ALA A 38 3.69 -15.33 -1.40
C ALA A 38 3.91 -13.87 -1.02
N ARG A 39 2.88 -13.24 -0.44
CA ARG A 39 2.98 -11.88 0.07
C ARG A 39 3.74 -11.90 1.39
N VAL A 40 4.83 -11.16 1.45
CA VAL A 40 5.63 -10.96 2.64
C VAL A 40 5.52 -9.50 3.08
N VAL A 41 5.15 -9.27 4.32
CA VAL A 41 4.99 -7.94 4.92
C VAL A 41 5.95 -7.81 6.08
N VAL A 42 6.78 -6.78 6.08
CA VAL A 42 7.63 -6.42 7.22
C VAL A 42 6.79 -5.65 8.24
N LEU A 43 6.83 -6.09 9.48
CA LEU A 43 6.17 -5.45 10.62
C LEU A 43 7.23 -4.91 11.57
N ASP A 44 6.98 -3.74 12.15
CA ASP A 44 7.78 -3.22 13.26
C ASP A 44 7.45 -3.94 14.59
N SER A 45 8.10 -3.53 15.67
CA SER A 45 7.89 -4.07 17.02
C SER A 45 6.45 -3.86 17.52
N ALA A 46 5.75 -2.82 17.03
CA ALA A 46 4.35 -2.53 17.35
C ALA A 46 3.36 -3.32 16.45
N GLY A 47 3.86 -4.12 15.49
CA GLY A 47 3.03 -4.88 14.55
C GLY A 47 2.49 -4.08 13.37
N LYS A 48 2.99 -2.85 13.17
CA LYS A 48 2.62 -2.00 12.05
C LYS A 48 3.39 -2.43 10.80
N GLY A 49 2.71 -2.53 9.66
CA GLY A 49 3.32 -2.84 8.36
C GLY A 49 4.17 -1.68 7.85
N LEU A 50 5.41 -1.97 7.50
CA LEU A 50 6.35 -1.01 6.96
C LEU A 50 6.49 -1.13 5.44
N SER A 51 6.57 -2.35 4.94
CA SER A 51 6.77 -2.64 3.52
C SER A 51 6.23 -4.01 3.18
N ALA A 52 5.91 -4.24 1.90
CA ALA A 52 5.48 -5.53 1.40
C ALA A 52 6.13 -5.87 0.06
N ALA A 53 6.34 -7.15 -0.19
CA ALA A 53 6.79 -7.69 -1.45
C ALA A 53 6.18 -9.08 -1.69
N ALA A 54 6.14 -9.50 -2.96
CA ALA A 54 5.82 -10.88 -3.32
C ALA A 54 7.10 -11.68 -3.56
N THR A 55 7.08 -12.96 -3.21
CA THR A 55 8.20 -13.86 -3.49
C THR A 55 8.33 -14.13 -5.00
N GLY A 56 9.57 -14.18 -5.47
CA GLY A 56 9.91 -14.50 -6.85
C GLY A 56 9.64 -15.97 -7.21
N SER A 57 10.01 -16.36 -8.43
CA SER A 57 9.91 -17.74 -8.92
C SER A 57 10.76 -18.74 -8.12
N ASP A 58 11.79 -18.26 -7.47
CA ASP A 58 12.67 -19.01 -6.57
C ASP A 58 12.24 -18.95 -5.09
N GLY A 59 11.09 -18.33 -4.81
CA GLY A 59 10.56 -18.13 -3.47
C GLY A 59 11.27 -17.06 -2.65
N ARG A 60 12.22 -16.30 -3.24
CA ARG A 60 13.00 -15.30 -2.52
C ARG A 60 12.27 -13.97 -2.40
N PHE A 61 12.61 -13.27 -1.32
CA PHE A 61 12.20 -11.88 -1.06
C PHE A 61 13.38 -11.10 -0.47
N SER A 62 13.33 -9.77 -0.59
CA SER A 62 14.33 -8.87 -0.02
C SER A 62 13.68 -7.50 0.30
N PHE A 63 14.05 -6.94 1.46
CA PHE A 63 13.61 -5.61 1.91
C PHE A 63 14.81 -4.78 2.33
N HIS A 64 14.76 -3.49 2.02
CA HIS A 64 15.64 -2.49 2.58
C HIS A 64 14.95 -1.86 3.78
N LEU A 65 15.56 -1.96 4.95
CA LEU A 65 14.99 -1.47 6.21
C LEU A 65 15.54 -0.09 6.56
N PRO A 66 14.73 0.78 7.18
CA PRO A 66 15.13 2.14 7.49
C PRO A 66 16.14 2.24 8.66
N SER A 67 16.16 1.24 9.55
CA SER A 67 17.01 1.23 10.75
C SER A 67 17.30 -0.18 11.22
N ALA A 68 18.29 -0.32 12.08
CA ALA A 68 18.50 -1.55 12.87
C ALA A 68 17.37 -1.70 13.92
N GLY A 69 16.99 -2.92 14.24
CA GLY A 69 15.92 -3.20 15.19
C GLY A 69 15.33 -4.59 15.03
N ASP A 70 14.27 -4.85 15.81
CA ASP A 70 13.52 -6.10 15.75
C ASP A 70 12.32 -5.97 14.81
N TYR A 71 12.26 -6.84 13.84
CA TYR A 71 11.19 -6.90 12.85
C TYR A 71 10.52 -8.26 12.84
N ARG A 72 9.27 -8.31 12.42
CA ARG A 72 8.55 -9.56 12.16
C ARG A 72 8.13 -9.59 10.70
N LEU A 73 7.96 -10.78 10.16
CA LEU A 73 7.41 -10.96 8.82
C LEU A 73 6.05 -11.62 8.93
N ARG A 74 5.05 -11.03 8.26
CA ARG A 74 3.78 -11.70 7.98
C ARG A 74 3.83 -12.23 6.57
N ILE A 75 3.63 -13.53 6.43
CA ILE A 75 3.63 -14.22 5.14
C ILE A 75 2.24 -14.77 4.89
N SER A 76 1.68 -14.50 3.72
CA SER A 76 0.38 -15.00 3.29
C SER A 76 0.42 -15.48 1.84
N ARG A 77 -0.34 -16.52 1.53
CA ARG A 77 -0.52 -17.07 0.19
C ARG A 77 -1.84 -17.86 0.12
N ILE A 78 -2.54 -17.79 -0.98
CA ILE A 78 -3.74 -18.61 -1.20
C ILE A 78 -3.37 -20.10 -1.07
N GLY A 79 -4.11 -20.84 -0.28
CA GLY A 79 -3.84 -22.26 0.04
C GLY A 79 -2.90 -22.49 1.23
N TYR A 80 -2.43 -21.42 1.88
CA TYR A 80 -1.60 -21.46 3.08
C TYR A 80 -2.17 -20.56 4.17
N PRO A 81 -2.20 -21.02 5.45
CA PRO A 81 -2.51 -20.12 6.57
C PRO A 81 -1.49 -19.00 6.65
N SER A 82 -1.96 -17.80 6.96
CA SER A 82 -1.06 -16.67 7.23
C SER A 82 -0.17 -16.98 8.44
N ARG A 83 1.13 -16.71 8.30
CA ARG A 83 2.13 -16.93 9.36
C ARG A 83 2.84 -15.63 9.69
N ILE A 84 3.04 -15.40 11.00
CA ILE A 84 3.90 -14.33 11.50
C ILE A 84 5.14 -14.99 12.11
N THR A 85 6.32 -14.47 11.79
CA THR A 85 7.58 -14.97 12.34
C THR A 85 7.80 -14.48 13.77
N GLU A 86 8.69 -15.16 14.50
CA GLU A 86 9.30 -14.58 15.68
C GLU A 86 10.07 -13.30 15.32
N PRO A 87 10.37 -12.44 16.32
CA PRO A 87 11.17 -11.25 16.08
C PRO A 87 12.52 -11.59 15.48
N ILE A 88 12.93 -10.85 14.45
CA ILE A 88 14.18 -10.98 13.72
C ILE A 88 15.00 -9.73 14.02
N GLY A 89 16.09 -9.89 14.75
CA GLY A 89 17.03 -8.79 15.01
C GLY A 89 17.84 -8.47 13.77
N VAL A 90 17.77 -7.23 13.29
CA VAL A 90 18.55 -6.71 12.16
C VAL A 90 19.51 -5.66 12.68
N SER A 91 20.82 -5.89 12.47
CA SER A 91 21.88 -4.96 12.86
C SER A 91 22.38 -4.14 11.67
N ALA A 92 23.05 -3.01 11.96
CA ALA A 92 23.52 -2.08 10.93
C ALA A 92 24.59 -2.67 9.98
N ALA A 93 25.24 -3.76 10.35
CA ALA A 93 26.38 -4.34 9.61
C ALA A 93 26.10 -5.69 8.96
N VAL A 94 24.93 -6.30 9.21
CA VAL A 94 24.67 -7.68 8.79
C VAL A 94 23.31 -7.77 8.10
N SER A 95 23.32 -8.27 6.86
CA SER A 95 22.11 -8.69 6.16
C SER A 95 21.54 -9.95 6.84
N ALA A 96 20.29 -9.88 7.30
CA ALA A 96 19.59 -11.04 7.84
C ALA A 96 18.96 -11.83 6.70
N SER A 97 19.18 -13.15 6.69
CA SER A 97 18.53 -14.06 5.74
C SER A 97 17.89 -15.22 6.49
N LEU A 98 16.64 -15.52 6.15
CA LEU A 98 15.89 -16.58 6.80
C LEU A 98 15.14 -17.46 5.80
N VAL A 99 14.84 -18.69 6.24
CA VAL A 99 13.97 -19.62 5.51
C VAL A 99 12.67 -19.75 6.28
N VAL A 100 11.56 -19.37 5.64
CA VAL A 100 10.22 -19.53 6.19
C VAL A 100 9.55 -20.72 5.52
N ARG A 101 9.04 -21.66 6.32
CA ARG A 101 8.29 -22.81 5.83
C ARG A 101 6.80 -22.59 6.06
N LEU A 102 6.01 -22.69 5.00
CA LEU A 102 4.55 -22.64 5.06
C LEU A 102 4.01 -24.05 4.89
N THR A 103 3.03 -24.40 5.71
CA THR A 103 2.34 -25.68 5.58
C THR A 103 1.05 -25.45 4.81
N SER A 104 0.88 -26.12 3.66
CA SER A 104 -0.40 -26.08 2.95
C SER A 104 -1.49 -26.77 3.80
N THR A 105 -2.61 -26.10 3.99
CA THR A 105 -3.81 -26.76 4.53
C THR A 105 -4.75 -27.07 3.37
N PRO A 106 -5.24 -28.33 3.28
CA PRO A 106 -6.39 -28.60 2.43
C PRO A 106 -7.51 -27.65 2.83
N ILE A 107 -8.18 -27.03 1.87
CA ILE A 107 -9.38 -26.24 2.13
C ILE A 107 -10.46 -27.22 2.58
N SER A 108 -10.59 -27.43 3.88
CA SER A 108 -11.78 -28.03 4.44
C SER A 108 -12.92 -27.04 4.26
N LEU A 109 -13.88 -27.38 3.43
CA LEU A 109 -15.17 -26.70 3.36
C LEU A 109 -15.97 -27.10 4.60
N ASP A 110 -15.58 -26.62 5.76
CA ASP A 110 -16.32 -26.83 6.99
C ASP A 110 -17.16 -25.60 7.32
N THR A 111 -18.47 -25.87 7.27
CA THR A 111 -19.55 -25.26 8.05
C THR A 111 -19.47 -23.76 8.29
N LEU A 112 -20.41 -23.06 7.65
CA LEU A 112 -20.84 -21.71 8.01
C LEU A 112 -21.10 -21.61 9.53
N ILE A 113 -20.09 -21.32 10.32
CA ILE A 113 -20.27 -20.77 11.66
C ILE A 113 -20.67 -19.32 11.45
N VAL A 114 -21.95 -19.02 11.62
CA VAL A 114 -22.43 -17.64 11.80
C VAL A 114 -21.85 -17.16 13.12
N VAL A 115 -20.63 -16.60 13.06
CA VAL A 115 -20.09 -15.83 14.17
C VAL A 115 -20.94 -14.57 14.23
N ALA A 116 -21.65 -14.39 15.35
CA ALA A 116 -22.36 -13.15 15.64
C ALA A 116 -21.44 -11.97 15.30
N ALA A 117 -21.93 -11.06 14.46
CA ALA A 117 -21.17 -9.93 13.97
C ALA A 117 -20.48 -9.25 15.17
N ALA A 118 -19.15 -9.31 15.21
CA ALA A 118 -18.38 -8.49 16.10
C ALA A 118 -18.86 -7.06 15.86
N VAL A 119 -19.25 -6.35 16.91
CA VAL A 119 -19.65 -4.96 16.83
C VAL A 119 -18.50 -4.22 16.18
N GLU A 120 -18.68 -3.85 14.93
CA GLU A 120 -17.68 -3.17 14.12
C GLU A 120 -17.32 -1.87 14.85
N LYS A 121 -16.15 -1.88 15.48
CA LYS A 121 -15.69 -0.72 16.25
C LYS A 121 -15.34 0.39 15.28
N ARG A 122 -16.33 1.22 14.99
CA ARG A 122 -16.18 2.36 14.05
C ARG A 122 -15.25 3.40 14.64
N PRO A 123 -14.11 3.68 13.99
CA PRO A 123 -13.22 4.73 14.44
C PRO A 123 -13.96 6.07 14.52
N GLN A 124 -13.88 6.76 15.67
CA GLN A 124 -14.64 7.98 15.91
C GLN A 124 -14.32 9.06 14.89
N PHE A 125 -13.06 9.21 14.49
CA PHE A 125 -12.66 10.21 13.49
C PHE A 125 -13.33 9.98 12.11
N LEU A 126 -13.62 8.74 11.71
CA LEU A 126 -14.37 8.43 10.48
C LEU A 126 -15.85 8.77 10.64
N VAL A 127 -16.41 8.62 11.85
CA VAL A 127 -17.77 9.05 12.16
C VAL A 127 -17.86 10.57 12.04
N ASP A 128 -16.93 11.30 12.65
CA ASP A 128 -16.86 12.76 12.65
C ASP A 128 -16.61 13.32 11.25
N ALA A 129 -15.75 12.64 10.46
CA ALA A 129 -15.53 12.96 9.05
C ALA A 129 -16.76 12.68 8.16
N GLY A 130 -17.76 11.97 8.67
CA GLY A 130 -18.99 11.62 7.95
C GLY A 130 -18.85 10.48 6.95
N PHE A 131 -17.78 9.68 7.02
CA PHE A 131 -17.51 8.54 6.15
C PHE A 131 -18.71 7.58 6.09
N TYR A 132 -19.17 7.06 7.22
CA TYR A 132 -20.29 6.10 7.27
C TYR A 132 -21.61 6.66 6.82
N ARG A 133 -21.83 7.99 6.94
CA ARG A 133 -23.01 8.63 6.40
C ARG A 133 -22.99 8.61 4.87
N ARG A 134 -21.84 8.94 4.26
CA ARG A 134 -21.67 8.92 2.80
C ARG A 134 -21.71 7.51 2.23
N GLN A 135 -21.10 6.54 2.93
CA GLN A 135 -21.18 5.13 2.56
C GLN A 135 -22.64 4.65 2.44
N ARG A 136 -23.52 5.04 3.37
CA ARG A 136 -24.96 4.68 3.32
C ARG A 136 -25.70 5.35 2.16
N VAL A 137 -25.29 6.54 1.74
CA VAL A 137 -25.91 7.23 0.59
C VAL A 137 -25.52 6.56 -0.72
N GLY A 138 -24.34 5.92 -0.79
CA GLY A 138 -23.97 5.04 -1.89
C GLY A 138 -23.44 5.73 -3.15
N PHE A 139 -23.18 7.03 -3.14
CA PHE A 139 -22.52 7.71 -4.25
C PHE A 139 -21.00 7.55 -4.14
N GLY A 140 -20.43 6.54 -4.80
CA GLY A 140 -19.02 6.25 -4.79
C GLY A 140 -18.72 4.82 -4.33
N HIS A 141 -17.42 4.49 -4.26
CA HIS A 141 -16.94 3.25 -3.70
C HIS A 141 -16.32 3.52 -2.33
N PHE A 142 -16.64 2.69 -1.36
CA PHE A 142 -16.18 2.83 0.01
C PHE A 142 -15.51 1.54 0.45
N LEU A 143 -14.34 1.65 1.05
CA LEU A 143 -13.63 0.53 1.67
C LEU A 143 -13.32 0.87 3.12
N THR A 144 -13.75 0.01 4.01
CA THR A 144 -13.36 0.00 5.42
C THR A 144 -12.04 -0.74 5.61
N ARG A 145 -11.45 -0.65 6.80
CA ARG A 145 -10.21 -1.39 7.13
C ARG A 145 -10.37 -2.89 6.89
N ASP A 146 -11.47 -3.47 7.32
CA ASP A 146 -11.74 -4.91 7.15
C ASP A 146 -11.82 -5.32 5.69
N GLU A 147 -12.38 -4.46 4.83
CA GLU A 147 -12.45 -4.72 3.39
C GLU A 147 -11.08 -4.56 2.71
N ILE A 148 -10.27 -3.60 3.18
CA ILE A 148 -8.88 -3.42 2.74
C ILE A 148 -8.05 -4.63 3.14
N ASP A 149 -8.16 -5.09 4.39
CA ASP A 149 -7.43 -6.26 4.87
C ASP A 149 -7.81 -7.54 4.12
N LYS A 150 -9.10 -7.72 3.77
CA LYS A 150 -9.57 -8.86 2.96
C LYS A 150 -9.01 -8.85 1.54
N ARG A 151 -8.78 -7.67 0.95
CA ARG A 151 -8.20 -7.53 -0.39
C ARG A 151 -6.69 -7.73 -0.40
N ASP A 152 -6.04 -7.61 0.75
CA ASP A 152 -4.60 -7.82 0.97
C ASP A 152 -3.72 -7.06 -0.05
N PRO A 153 -3.86 -5.71 -0.20
CA PRO A 153 -3.20 -4.94 -1.24
C PRO A 153 -1.69 -4.86 -1.01
N LEU A 154 -0.90 -4.95 -2.07
CA LEU A 154 0.53 -4.65 -2.03
C LEU A 154 0.78 -3.15 -2.16
N ILE A 155 0.01 -2.51 -3.03
CA ILE A 155 0.08 -1.07 -3.33
C ILE A 155 -1.34 -0.49 -3.29
N LEU A 156 -1.45 0.85 -3.16
CA LEU A 156 -2.76 1.49 -3.04
C LEU A 156 -3.65 1.24 -4.28
N THR A 157 -3.07 1.25 -5.46
CA THR A 157 -3.81 1.02 -6.70
C THR A 157 -4.43 -0.36 -6.82
N ASP A 158 -3.96 -1.37 -6.07
CA ASP A 158 -4.60 -2.70 -5.99
C ASP A 158 -6.04 -2.60 -5.46
N LEU A 159 -6.30 -1.66 -4.55
CA LEU A 159 -7.63 -1.43 -4.00
C LEU A 159 -8.62 -0.87 -5.02
N LEU A 160 -8.12 -0.23 -6.06
CA LEU A 160 -8.92 0.46 -7.07
C LEU A 160 -9.31 -0.45 -8.26
N HIS A 161 -8.66 -1.59 -8.38
CA HIS A 161 -8.98 -2.55 -9.45
C HIS A 161 -10.42 -3.07 -9.33
N GLY A 162 -11.12 -3.10 -10.46
CA GLY A 162 -12.50 -3.58 -10.53
C GLY A 162 -13.57 -2.58 -10.05
N MET A 163 -13.19 -1.39 -9.59
CA MET A 163 -14.14 -0.35 -9.24
C MET A 163 -14.76 0.27 -10.50
N SER A 164 -16.08 0.33 -10.53
CA SER A 164 -16.83 0.93 -11.65
C SER A 164 -16.45 2.41 -11.84
N GLY A 165 -16.08 2.78 -13.06
CA GLY A 165 -15.70 4.15 -13.40
C GLY A 165 -14.26 4.52 -13.06
N VAL A 166 -13.45 3.58 -12.59
CA VAL A 166 -12.02 3.73 -12.31
C VAL A 166 -11.22 2.86 -13.25
N ARG A 167 -10.17 3.41 -13.85
CA ARG A 167 -9.22 2.68 -14.68
C ARG A 167 -7.82 2.83 -14.11
N VAL A 168 -7.20 1.71 -13.76
CA VAL A 168 -5.80 1.64 -13.34
C VAL A 168 -4.98 1.14 -14.53
N THR A 169 -3.92 1.86 -14.86
CA THR A 169 -2.98 1.48 -15.93
C THR A 169 -1.57 1.55 -15.37
N CYS A 170 -0.92 0.39 -15.25
CA CYS A 170 0.44 0.30 -14.75
C CYS A 170 1.43 0.26 -15.94
N GLY A 171 2.43 1.15 -15.90
CA GLY A 171 3.43 1.28 -16.97
C GLY A 171 4.44 0.14 -16.90
N GLY A 172 4.47 -0.64 -17.95
CA GLY A 172 5.42 -1.70 -18.25
C GLY A 172 4.88 -2.50 -19.42
N GLN A 173 5.26 -2.13 -20.67
CA GLN A 173 4.97 -2.92 -21.85
C GLN A 173 5.75 -4.24 -21.80
N GLN A 174 5.25 -5.17 -20.97
CA GLN A 174 5.56 -6.59 -21.17
C GLN A 174 4.44 -7.40 -20.53
N ARG A 175 3.64 -8.03 -21.41
CA ARG A 175 2.46 -8.85 -21.06
C ARG A 175 2.76 -10.09 -20.21
N ASP A 176 4.03 -10.34 -19.89
CA ASP A 176 4.49 -11.62 -19.33
C ASP A 176 5.31 -11.50 -18.04
N ARG A 177 5.28 -10.33 -17.35
CA ARG A 177 5.93 -10.21 -16.04
C ARG A 177 4.90 -9.96 -14.95
N ALA A 178 5.01 -10.80 -13.90
CA ALA A 178 4.34 -10.62 -12.62
C ALA A 178 4.44 -9.15 -12.14
N PRO A 179 3.46 -8.66 -11.32
CA PRO A 179 3.50 -7.29 -10.82
C PRO A 179 4.90 -7.01 -10.28
N GLN A 180 5.58 -6.07 -10.91
CA GLN A 180 6.93 -5.70 -10.51
C GLN A 180 6.82 -5.06 -9.14
N GLY A 181 7.74 -5.37 -8.26
CA GLY A 181 7.82 -4.86 -6.91
C GLY A 181 7.81 -3.32 -6.82
N PRO A 182 8.00 -2.73 -5.63
CA PRO A 182 7.85 -1.30 -5.39
C PRO A 182 8.66 -0.49 -6.40
N GLY A 183 7.96 0.18 -7.35
CA GLY A 183 8.54 0.93 -8.48
C GLY A 183 7.71 0.92 -9.76
N SER A 184 6.69 0.07 -9.88
CA SER A 184 5.74 0.13 -10.99
C SER A 184 4.79 1.31 -10.79
N ARG A 185 5.00 2.39 -11.53
CA ARG A 185 4.12 3.56 -11.50
C ARG A 185 2.81 3.24 -12.18
N CYS A 186 1.75 3.12 -11.40
CA CYS A 186 0.39 2.98 -11.90
C CYS A 186 -0.27 4.37 -12.01
N THR A 187 -0.99 4.58 -13.09
CA THR A 187 -1.80 5.78 -13.31
C THR A 187 -3.27 5.44 -13.13
N VAL A 188 -3.97 6.27 -12.38
CA VAL A 188 -5.41 6.13 -12.16
C VAL A 188 -6.14 7.20 -12.94
N THR A 189 -7.10 6.78 -13.77
CA THR A 189 -7.99 7.67 -14.52
C THR A 189 -9.45 7.34 -14.20
N MET A 190 -10.30 8.36 -14.24
CA MET A 190 -11.72 8.25 -13.88
C MET A 190 -12.63 8.31 -15.10
N ARG A 191 -13.93 7.99 -14.91
CA ARG A 191 -14.96 7.93 -15.96
C ARG A 191 -15.00 9.18 -16.86
N ALA A 192 -14.83 10.37 -16.28
CA ALA A 192 -14.84 11.62 -17.03
C ALA A 192 -13.74 11.71 -18.12
N ALA A 193 -12.72 10.86 -18.07
CA ALA A 193 -11.70 10.75 -19.08
C ALA A 193 -12.25 10.43 -20.48
N ASN A 194 -13.41 9.79 -20.56
CA ASN A 194 -14.04 9.41 -21.83
C ASN A 194 -14.82 10.56 -22.50
N THR A 195 -14.83 11.76 -21.94
CA THR A 195 -15.44 12.93 -22.55
C THR A 195 -14.50 13.59 -23.56
N MET A 196 -15.07 14.30 -24.56
CA MET A 196 -14.26 15.03 -25.54
C MET A 196 -13.34 16.09 -24.93
N PHE A 197 -13.65 16.56 -23.72
CA PHE A 197 -12.87 17.59 -23.02
C PHE A 197 -11.57 17.04 -22.43
N PHE A 198 -11.53 15.76 -22.04
CA PHE A 198 -10.40 15.19 -21.29
C PHE A 198 -9.54 14.22 -22.12
N ARG A 199 -9.97 13.84 -23.32
CA ARG A 199 -9.23 13.00 -24.29
C ARG A 199 -8.54 11.78 -23.64
N GLY A 200 -9.24 11.08 -22.78
CA GLY A 200 -8.73 9.89 -22.09
C GLY A 200 -7.83 10.16 -20.86
N LYS A 201 -7.59 11.42 -20.50
CA LYS A 201 -6.75 11.79 -19.36
C LYS A 201 -7.54 12.60 -18.35
N CYS A 202 -8.04 11.93 -17.31
CA CYS A 202 -8.77 12.59 -16.25
C CYS A 202 -8.37 11.96 -14.91
N ASN A 203 -7.32 12.51 -14.31
CA ASN A 203 -6.80 12.05 -13.04
C ASN A 203 -7.67 12.58 -11.88
N PRO A 204 -7.97 11.76 -10.87
CA PRO A 204 -8.72 12.20 -9.69
C PRO A 204 -7.91 13.19 -8.84
N SER A 205 -8.61 14.01 -8.08
CA SER A 205 -8.01 14.68 -6.93
C SER A 205 -7.74 13.66 -5.82
N VAL A 206 -6.63 13.80 -5.11
CA VAL A 206 -6.26 12.93 -3.99
C VAL A 206 -6.24 13.75 -2.71
N VAL A 207 -7.03 13.33 -1.73
CA VAL A 207 -7.17 13.97 -0.43
C VAL A 207 -6.79 12.98 0.66
N LEU A 208 -5.89 13.33 1.55
CA LEU A 208 -5.50 12.54 2.72
C LEU A 208 -5.93 13.26 3.99
N ASP A 209 -6.75 12.62 4.82
CA ASP A 209 -7.26 13.15 6.09
C ASP A 209 -7.86 14.58 5.96
N GLY A 210 -8.47 14.86 4.83
CA GLY A 210 -9.07 16.15 4.52
C GLY A 210 -8.13 17.17 3.87
N VAL A 211 -6.86 16.86 3.70
CA VAL A 211 -5.84 17.72 3.06
C VAL A 211 -5.64 17.30 1.60
N LEU A 212 -5.72 18.24 0.67
CA LEU A 212 -5.44 17.98 -0.75
C LEU A 212 -3.94 17.68 -0.94
N LEU A 213 -3.64 16.46 -1.36
CA LEU A 213 -2.27 16.07 -1.74
C LEU A 213 -1.97 16.32 -3.21
N GLN A 214 -2.97 16.02 -4.06
CA GLN A 214 -2.81 16.15 -5.50
C GLN A 214 -4.11 16.67 -6.11
N PRO A 215 -4.08 17.78 -6.86
CA PRO A 215 -5.22 18.24 -7.63
C PRO A 215 -5.47 17.30 -8.80
N GLY A 216 -6.74 17.07 -9.10
CA GLY A 216 -7.16 16.30 -10.27
C GLY A 216 -7.07 17.12 -11.56
N GLY A 217 -7.20 16.45 -12.71
CA GLY A 217 -7.26 17.10 -14.02
C GLY A 217 -6.47 16.39 -15.10
N THR A 218 -6.22 17.14 -16.19
CA THR A 218 -5.51 16.65 -17.38
C THR A 218 -4.00 16.86 -17.33
N ALA A 219 -3.50 17.64 -16.37
CA ALA A 219 -2.07 17.90 -16.21
C ALA A 219 -1.36 16.57 -15.87
N GLY A 220 -0.68 16.02 -16.87
CA GLY A 220 0.13 14.83 -16.70
C GLY A 220 1.36 15.15 -15.82
N GLY A 221 1.69 14.27 -14.89
CA GLY A 221 2.88 14.37 -14.05
C GLY A 221 2.61 14.40 -12.56
N GLY A 222 1.42 13.97 -12.10
CA GLY A 222 1.17 13.73 -10.69
C GLY A 222 2.08 12.64 -10.14
N LEU A 223 2.35 12.69 -8.84
CA LEU A 223 2.96 11.61 -8.10
C LEU A 223 2.12 10.34 -8.29
N SER A 224 2.78 9.18 -8.36
CA SER A 224 2.05 7.92 -8.36
C SER A 224 1.25 7.81 -7.05
N LEU A 225 0.01 7.36 -7.15
CA LEU A 225 -0.83 7.14 -5.97
C LEU A 225 -0.14 6.22 -4.95
N ASP A 226 0.60 5.26 -5.45
CA ASP A 226 1.34 4.27 -4.67
C ASP A 226 2.55 4.88 -3.93
N ASP A 227 3.08 6.01 -4.43
CA ASP A 227 4.15 6.77 -3.76
C ASP A 227 3.59 7.69 -2.66
N LEU A 228 2.32 8.09 -2.76
CA LEU A 228 1.69 9.02 -1.82
C LEU A 228 1.27 8.36 -0.51
N VAL A 229 0.70 7.14 -0.59
CA VAL A 229 0.09 6.50 0.57
C VAL A 229 0.35 5.00 0.58
N ASN A 230 0.90 4.52 1.69
CA ASN A 230 1.07 3.09 1.91
C ASN A 230 -0.26 2.45 2.36
N PRO A 231 -0.74 1.37 1.72
CA PRO A 231 -2.01 0.73 2.03
C PRO A 231 -2.13 0.23 3.48
N PHE A 232 -1.00 -0.05 4.15
CA PHE A 232 -1.00 -0.46 5.56
C PHE A 232 -1.40 0.65 6.52
N ASN A 233 -1.23 1.91 6.10
CA ASN A 233 -1.56 3.07 6.88
C ASN A 233 -2.97 3.60 6.59
N ILE A 234 -3.77 2.90 5.75
CA ILE A 234 -5.12 3.30 5.40
C ILE A 234 -6.12 2.65 6.34
N GLU A 235 -6.98 3.45 6.95
CA GLU A 235 -8.14 3.00 7.74
C GLU A 235 -9.38 2.88 6.88
N ALA A 236 -9.57 3.83 5.97
CA ALA A 236 -10.71 3.81 5.04
C ALA A 236 -10.37 4.53 3.72
N LEU A 237 -11.11 4.20 2.67
CA LEU A 237 -10.96 4.77 1.33
C LEU A 237 -12.33 5.11 0.76
N GLU A 238 -12.46 6.29 0.17
CA GLU A 238 -13.63 6.70 -0.60
C GLU A 238 -13.17 7.03 -2.03
N VAL A 239 -13.86 6.52 -3.02
CA VAL A 239 -13.53 6.76 -4.43
C VAL A 239 -14.77 7.25 -5.17
N TYR A 240 -14.67 8.44 -5.73
CA TYR A 240 -15.72 9.11 -6.50
C TYR A 240 -15.29 9.21 -7.96
N PRO A 241 -15.80 8.35 -8.86
CA PRO A 241 -15.36 8.28 -10.26
C PRO A 241 -15.73 9.48 -11.13
N GLY A 242 -16.40 10.46 -10.57
CA GLY A 242 -16.83 11.72 -11.22
C GLY A 242 -17.12 12.78 -10.17
N PRO A 243 -17.51 13.99 -10.58
CA PRO A 243 -17.82 15.08 -9.66
C PRO A 243 -19.05 14.80 -8.80
N GLU A 244 -19.90 13.88 -9.25
CA GLU A 244 -21.13 13.50 -8.58
C GLU A 244 -20.83 12.73 -7.29
N GLY A 245 -21.46 13.12 -6.20
CA GLY A 245 -21.31 12.46 -4.90
C GLY A 245 -20.10 12.88 -4.08
N VAL A 246 -19.15 13.63 -4.64
CA VAL A 246 -18.03 14.16 -3.86
C VAL A 246 -18.56 15.14 -2.81
N PRO A 247 -18.14 15.00 -1.54
CA PRO A 247 -18.61 15.88 -0.47
C PRO A 247 -18.32 17.36 -0.75
N VAL A 248 -19.30 18.23 -0.49
CA VAL A 248 -19.21 19.68 -0.75
C VAL A 248 -17.98 20.32 -0.10
N GLN A 249 -17.57 19.83 1.06
CA GLN A 249 -16.37 20.30 1.77
C GLN A 249 -15.07 20.11 0.99
N TYR A 250 -15.06 19.19 0.03
CA TYR A 250 -13.92 18.93 -0.87
C TYR A 250 -14.17 19.49 -2.28
N SER A 251 -15.32 20.10 -2.54
CA SER A 251 -15.70 20.58 -3.88
C SER A 251 -14.79 21.70 -4.39
N GLY A 252 -14.18 22.50 -3.51
CA GLY A 252 -13.20 23.53 -3.88
C GLY A 252 -11.89 22.96 -4.46
N TYR A 253 -11.63 21.68 -4.28
CA TYR A 253 -10.44 20.96 -4.80
C TYR A 253 -10.76 20.11 -6.02
N LEU A 254 -12.04 20.12 -6.45
CA LEU A 254 -12.49 19.17 -7.45
C LEU A 254 -12.10 19.58 -8.85
N SER A 255 -11.35 18.70 -9.46
CA SER A 255 -11.42 18.54 -10.89
C SER A 255 -12.72 17.79 -11.25
N PRO A 256 -13.30 18.03 -12.41
CA PRO A 256 -14.42 17.26 -12.93
C PRO A 256 -14.10 15.75 -13.07
N CYS A 257 -12.88 15.37 -12.78
CA CYS A 257 -12.37 14.00 -12.85
C CYS A 257 -12.71 13.14 -11.62
N GLY A 258 -13.37 13.69 -10.61
CA GLY A 258 -13.66 12.97 -9.38
C GLY A 258 -12.55 13.05 -8.34
N ALA A 259 -12.67 12.25 -7.28
CA ALA A 259 -11.76 12.30 -6.14
C ALA A 259 -11.53 10.93 -5.49
N ILE A 260 -10.36 10.79 -4.87
CA ILE A 260 -10.00 9.70 -3.97
C ILE A 260 -9.71 10.33 -2.61
N LEU A 261 -10.51 9.97 -1.60
CA LEU A 261 -10.30 10.39 -0.21
C LEU A 261 -9.71 9.22 0.56
N VAL A 262 -8.55 9.43 1.14
CA VAL A 262 -7.83 8.46 1.94
C VAL A 262 -7.88 8.89 3.40
N TRP A 263 -8.23 7.97 4.28
CA TRP A 263 -8.25 8.17 5.71
C TRP A 263 -7.14 7.33 6.35
N SER A 264 -6.20 7.99 7.00
CA SER A 264 -5.06 7.33 7.61
C SER A 264 -5.43 6.65 8.92
N ARG A 265 -4.70 5.59 9.25
CA ARG A 265 -4.79 4.88 10.52
C ARG A 265 -4.15 5.70 11.63
N ARG A 266 -4.87 5.89 12.73
CA ARG A 266 -4.43 6.65 13.92
C ARG A 266 -4.20 5.73 15.10
#